data_2d345eb3ef20ac8626d2b7dc57fd5524
#
_entry.id   2d345eb3ef20ac8626d2b7dc57fd5524
#
_cell.length_a   1.000
_cell.length_b   1.000
_cell.length_c   1.000
_cell.angle_alpha   90.00
_cell.angle_beta   90.00
_cell.angle_gamma   90.00
#
_symmetry.space_group_name_H-M   'P 1'
#
loop_
_entity.id
_entity.type
_entity.pdbx_description
1 polymer ?
#
loop_
_entity_poly.entity_id
_entity_poly.type
_entity_poly.pdbx_seq_one_letter_code
_entity_poly.pdbx_strand_id
1 'polypeptide(L)'
;MAESINWHNEKRRIKDIVPYVANPRQITDKQAKDLKASLAKFGLADPLIINTNNELIGGHQRKKILETLLGVAPDFEIDVRVPDRELSIDEARELNVRLNKNAGQWDFDILANNFELDDLLDWGFDKKELDLDLWAGDVPEDVEPQIDKAEELREKWGVELGQLWKLGEHRLICGDCTDKA
;
A
#
# COMPACT_ATOMS: atom_id res chain seq x y z
N MET A 1 8.43 31.03 -15.52
CA MET A 1 8.55 29.71 -14.89
C MET A 1 8.65 29.97 -13.40
N ALA A 2 7.85 29.29 -12.56
CA ALA A 2 8.00 29.43 -11.12
C ALA A 2 9.39 28.94 -10.73
N GLU A 3 10.11 29.67 -9.88
CA GLU A 3 11.41 29.24 -9.37
C GLU A 3 11.21 27.94 -8.61
N SER A 4 12.02 26.93 -8.95
CA SER A 4 11.99 25.64 -8.27
C SER A 4 12.49 25.81 -6.83
N ILE A 5 11.75 25.28 -5.88
CA ILE A 5 12.11 25.29 -4.46
C ILE A 5 13.20 24.24 -4.25
N ASN A 6 14.30 24.63 -3.61
CA ASN A 6 15.35 23.69 -3.21
C ASN A 6 15.11 23.24 -1.77
N TRP A 7 15.35 21.97 -1.51
CA TRP A 7 15.12 21.35 -0.20
C TRP A 7 16.43 20.84 0.39
N HIS A 8 16.63 21.08 1.67
CA HIS A 8 17.78 20.58 2.42
C HIS A 8 17.34 19.92 3.73
N ASN A 9 18.22 19.13 4.31
CA ASN A 9 17.96 18.46 5.57
C ASN A 9 18.58 19.27 6.72
N GLU A 10 17.84 19.38 7.79
CA GLU A 10 18.29 20.01 9.04
C GLU A 10 17.81 19.18 10.23
N LYS A 11 18.33 19.52 11.43
CA LYS A 11 17.84 18.98 12.69
C LYS A 11 16.94 19.98 13.40
N ARG A 12 15.83 19.49 13.93
CA ARG A 12 14.90 20.29 14.77
C ARG A 12 14.47 19.48 15.97
N ARG A 13 14.31 20.13 17.11
CA ARG A 13 13.69 19.52 18.28
C ARG A 13 12.23 19.27 17.98
N ILE A 14 11.73 18.09 18.32
CA ILE A 14 10.38 17.68 17.99
C ILE A 14 9.32 18.61 18.56
N LYS A 15 9.57 19.21 19.73
CA LYS A 15 8.68 20.19 20.36
C LYS A 15 8.53 21.52 19.60
N ASP A 16 9.56 21.90 18.83
CA ASP A 16 9.57 23.16 18.09
C ASP A 16 8.78 23.07 16.76
N ILE A 17 8.40 21.86 16.37
CA ILE A 17 7.64 21.62 15.13
C ILE A 17 6.14 21.77 15.41
N VAL A 18 5.51 22.73 14.75
CA VAL A 18 4.10 23.10 14.93
C VAL A 18 3.22 22.33 13.95
N PRO A 19 2.33 21.45 14.40
CA PRO A 19 1.43 20.74 13.49
C PRO A 19 0.47 21.71 12.78
N TYR A 20 0.28 21.49 11.46
CA TYR A 20 -0.77 22.21 10.73
C TYR A 20 -2.16 21.75 11.20
N VAL A 21 -2.94 22.67 11.76
CA VAL A 21 -4.21 22.38 12.43
C VAL A 21 -5.25 21.79 11.47
N ALA A 22 -5.28 22.24 10.23
CA ALA A 22 -6.25 21.79 9.23
C ALA A 22 -5.75 20.58 8.38
N ASN A 23 -4.83 19.76 8.92
CA ASN A 23 -4.38 18.55 8.21
C ASN A 23 -5.54 17.55 8.05
N PRO A 24 -5.95 17.23 6.81
CA PRO A 24 -7.12 16.38 6.56
C PRO A 24 -6.85 14.88 6.75
N ARG A 25 -5.57 14.47 6.83
CA ARG A 25 -5.20 13.06 6.86
C ARG A 25 -5.26 12.49 8.26
N GLN A 26 -6.05 11.43 8.41
CA GLN A 26 -6.11 10.60 9.60
C GLN A 26 -5.69 9.17 9.25
N ILE A 27 -5.34 8.40 10.27
CA ILE A 27 -5.00 6.99 10.15
C ILE A 27 -5.84 6.17 11.13
N THR A 28 -6.08 4.91 10.78
CA THR A 28 -6.76 3.94 11.64
C THR A 28 -5.82 3.46 12.76
N ASP A 29 -6.38 2.81 13.78
CA ASP A 29 -5.57 2.22 14.88
C ASP A 29 -4.61 1.15 14.36
N LYS A 30 -5.01 0.35 13.35
CA LYS A 30 -4.11 -0.61 12.70
C LYS A 30 -2.93 0.12 12.06
N GLN A 31 -3.19 1.10 11.20
CA GLN A 31 -2.13 1.88 10.55
C GLN A 31 -1.21 2.59 11.56
N ALA A 32 -1.76 3.03 12.71
CA ALA A 32 -0.95 3.62 13.78
C ALA A 32 0.00 2.59 14.42
N LYS A 33 -0.45 1.34 14.61
CA LYS A 33 0.38 0.24 15.13
C LYS A 33 1.50 -0.11 14.15
N ASP A 34 1.16 -0.25 12.87
CA ASP A 34 2.11 -0.59 11.80
C ASP A 34 3.18 0.50 11.65
N LEU A 35 2.75 1.76 11.64
CA LEU A 35 3.67 2.89 11.60
C LEU A 35 4.56 2.97 12.86
N LYS A 36 4.02 2.66 14.04
CA LYS A 36 4.82 2.55 15.29
C LYS A 36 5.88 1.46 15.18
N ALA A 37 5.52 0.28 14.68
CA ALA A 37 6.44 -0.84 14.49
C ALA A 37 7.57 -0.47 13.50
N SER A 38 7.22 0.18 12.40
CA SER A 38 8.18 0.68 11.41
C SER A 38 9.14 1.71 12.00
N LEU A 39 8.63 2.71 12.72
CA LEU A 39 9.45 3.73 13.37
C LEU A 39 10.35 3.15 14.48
N ALA A 40 9.87 2.17 15.22
CA ALA A 40 10.67 1.50 16.25
C ALA A 40 11.80 0.65 15.66
N LYS A 41 11.57 0.00 14.51
CA LYS A 41 12.53 -0.88 13.83
C LYS A 41 13.56 -0.10 13.00
N PHE A 42 13.13 0.88 12.25
CA PHE A 42 13.95 1.57 11.25
C PHE A 42 14.26 3.03 11.59
N GLY A 43 13.68 3.57 12.68
CA GLY A 43 13.78 4.99 12.99
C GLY A 43 12.96 5.85 12.02
N LEU A 44 13.28 7.14 11.98
CA LEU A 44 12.64 8.12 11.09
C LEU A 44 13.33 8.11 9.72
N ALA A 45 13.13 7.04 8.94
CA ALA A 45 13.75 6.87 7.62
C ALA A 45 13.23 7.88 6.59
N ASP A 46 11.98 8.33 6.72
CA ASP A 46 11.36 9.37 5.90
C ASP A 46 11.20 10.64 6.75
N PRO A 47 12.04 11.69 6.57
CA PRO A 47 12.04 12.89 7.39
C PRO A 47 10.70 13.63 7.39
N LEU A 48 10.43 14.39 8.44
CA LEU A 48 9.31 15.33 8.45
C LEU A 48 9.60 16.47 7.48
N ILE A 49 8.57 16.97 6.82
CA ILE A 49 8.65 18.13 5.93
C ILE A 49 8.05 19.32 6.65
N ILE A 50 8.84 20.35 6.85
CA ILE A 50 8.42 21.58 7.54
C ILE A 50 8.68 22.80 6.67
N ASN A 51 7.96 23.89 6.96
CA ASN A 51 8.28 25.19 6.44
C ASN A 51 9.42 25.83 7.27
N THR A 52 10.02 26.91 6.81
CA THR A 52 11.10 27.64 7.52
C THR A 52 10.65 28.16 8.89
N ASN A 53 9.37 28.43 9.09
CA ASN A 53 8.77 28.85 10.36
C ASN A 53 8.43 27.67 11.31
N ASN A 54 8.93 26.45 11.03
CA ASN A 54 8.66 25.20 11.74
C ASN A 54 7.23 24.65 11.62
N GLU A 55 6.37 25.19 10.76
CA GLU A 55 5.05 24.62 10.51
C GLU A 55 5.19 23.28 9.77
N LEU A 56 4.54 22.24 10.28
CA LEU A 56 4.59 20.90 9.73
C LEU A 56 3.72 20.79 8.47
N ILE A 57 4.33 20.46 7.34
CA ILE A 57 3.66 20.25 6.05
C ILE A 57 3.41 18.76 5.81
N GLY A 58 4.39 17.90 6.08
CA GLY A 58 4.31 16.46 5.85
C GLY A 58 4.82 15.65 7.03
N GLY A 59 4.20 14.47 7.30
CA GLY A 59 4.62 13.57 8.37
C GLY A 59 3.90 13.78 9.71
N HIS A 60 2.71 14.36 9.74
CA HIS A 60 1.91 14.60 10.96
C HIS A 60 1.73 13.34 11.81
N GLN A 61 1.44 12.20 11.18
CA GLN A 61 1.24 10.95 11.89
C GLN A 61 2.55 10.41 12.48
N ARG A 62 3.68 10.55 11.76
CA ARG A 62 5.01 10.19 12.28
C ARG A 62 5.36 10.99 13.53
N LYS A 63 5.18 12.33 13.47
CA LYS A 63 5.38 13.20 14.64
C LYS A 63 4.52 12.76 15.81
N LYS A 64 3.21 12.58 15.60
CA LYS A 64 2.27 12.16 16.64
C LYS A 64 2.70 10.83 17.30
N ILE A 65 3.09 9.84 16.51
CA ILE A 65 3.49 8.54 17.02
C ILE A 65 4.82 8.62 17.79
N LEU A 66 5.79 9.39 17.30
CA LEU A 66 7.05 9.62 18.02
C LEU A 66 6.77 10.20 19.41
N GLU A 67 5.92 11.20 19.53
CA GLU A 67 5.59 11.87 20.79
C GLU A 67 4.73 11.01 21.71
N THR A 68 3.68 10.37 21.19
CA THR A 68 2.64 9.73 22.02
C THR A 68 2.87 8.25 22.27
N LEU A 69 3.27 7.49 21.26
CA LEU A 69 3.39 6.03 21.35
C LEU A 69 4.80 5.54 21.56
N LEU A 70 5.81 6.29 21.14
CA LEU A 70 7.23 6.00 21.39
C LEU A 70 7.83 6.83 22.52
N GLY A 71 7.11 7.86 22.96
CA GLY A 71 7.53 8.66 24.13
C GLY A 71 8.85 9.40 23.94
N VAL A 72 9.12 9.84 22.71
CA VAL A 72 10.34 10.59 22.39
C VAL A 72 10.37 11.90 23.20
N ALA A 73 11.50 12.19 23.84
CA ALA A 73 11.63 13.40 24.65
C ALA A 73 11.39 14.68 23.82
N PRO A 74 10.74 15.71 24.38
CA PRO A 74 10.43 16.95 23.65
C PRO A 74 11.65 17.65 23.04
N ASP A 75 12.79 17.55 23.68
CA ASP A 75 14.07 18.13 23.23
C ASP A 75 14.85 17.23 22.26
N PHE A 76 14.32 16.05 21.94
CA PHE A 76 14.97 15.14 20.99
C PHE A 76 15.00 15.76 19.59
N GLU A 77 16.17 15.74 18.98
CA GLU A 77 16.37 16.26 17.63
C GLU A 77 16.10 15.18 16.59
N ILE A 78 15.29 15.55 15.61
CA ILE A 78 14.97 14.71 14.46
C ILE A 78 15.38 15.38 13.15
N ASP A 79 15.63 14.58 12.14
CA ASP A 79 15.89 15.07 10.80
C ASP A 79 14.59 15.57 10.17
N VAL A 80 14.66 16.77 9.62
CA VAL A 80 13.55 17.43 8.91
C VAL A 80 14.01 17.90 7.55
N ARG A 81 13.08 18.02 6.62
CA ARG A 81 13.32 18.58 5.30
C ARG A 81 12.72 19.98 5.24
N VAL A 82 13.55 20.97 4.91
CA VAL A 82 13.21 22.40 4.94
C VAL A 82 13.43 23.02 3.57
N PRO A 83 12.54 23.89 3.08
CA PRO A 83 12.74 24.63 1.83
C PRO A 83 13.75 25.76 2.02
N ASP A 84 14.40 26.18 0.93
CA ASP A 84 15.35 27.29 0.88
C ASP A 84 14.69 28.67 1.06
N ARG A 85 13.36 28.77 0.99
CA ARG A 85 12.55 29.94 1.28
C ARG A 85 11.27 29.58 2.03
N GLU A 86 10.67 30.55 2.67
CA GLU A 86 9.35 30.36 3.26
C GLU A 86 8.30 30.11 2.17
N LEU A 87 7.52 29.04 2.37
CA LEU A 87 6.34 28.76 1.55
C LEU A 87 5.18 29.60 2.03
N SER A 88 4.42 30.17 1.11
CA SER A 88 3.15 30.77 1.42
C SER A 88 2.15 29.76 1.97
N ILE A 89 1.09 30.23 2.62
CA ILE A 89 0.03 29.38 3.16
C ILE A 89 -0.57 28.49 2.05
N ASP A 90 -0.77 29.03 0.87
CA ASP A 90 -1.37 28.28 -0.24
C ASP A 90 -0.40 27.23 -0.81
N GLU A 91 0.89 27.55 -0.96
CA GLU A 91 1.91 26.58 -1.34
C GLU A 91 2.04 25.43 -0.33
N ALA A 92 2.05 25.76 0.97
CA ALA A 92 2.13 24.75 2.03
C ALA A 92 0.88 23.84 2.05
N ARG A 93 -0.31 24.38 1.84
CA ARG A 93 -1.57 23.63 1.70
C ARG A 93 -1.56 22.73 0.48
N GLU A 94 -1.20 23.27 -0.67
CA GLU A 94 -1.10 22.50 -1.91
C GLU A 94 -0.12 21.35 -1.74
N LEU A 95 1.07 21.61 -1.20
CA LEU A 95 2.07 20.59 -0.96
C LEU A 95 1.59 19.51 0.01
N ASN A 96 0.94 19.89 1.12
CA ASN A 96 0.36 18.93 2.07
C ASN A 96 -0.61 17.96 1.37
N VAL A 97 -1.50 18.46 0.51
CA VAL A 97 -2.44 17.61 -0.23
C VAL A 97 -1.71 16.72 -1.24
N ARG A 98 -0.77 17.27 -2.01
CA ARG A 98 -0.04 16.52 -3.05
C ARG A 98 0.80 15.39 -2.46
N LEU A 99 1.47 15.60 -1.32
CA LEU A 99 2.24 14.58 -0.61
C LEU A 99 1.38 13.38 -0.17
N ASN A 100 0.10 13.62 0.07
CA ASN A 100 -0.83 12.58 0.51
C ASN A 100 -1.61 11.91 -0.64
N LYS A 101 -1.80 12.63 -1.76
CA LYS A 101 -2.59 12.13 -2.90
C LYS A 101 -1.77 11.31 -3.89
N ASN A 102 -0.51 11.64 -4.06
CA ASN A 102 0.34 11.06 -5.10
C ASN A 102 1.14 9.85 -4.58
N ALA A 103 0.49 8.99 -3.78
CA ALA A 103 1.11 7.78 -3.23
C ALA A 103 1.09 6.69 -4.27
N GLY A 104 1.49 6.49 -5.31
CA GLY A 104 1.54 5.39 -6.27
C GLY A 104 0.47 4.31 -6.11
N GLN A 105 0.51 3.34 -6.97
CA GLN A 105 -0.29 2.11 -6.86
C GLN A 105 0.65 0.91 -6.76
N TRP A 106 0.21 -0.11 -6.05
CA TRP A 106 0.95 -1.35 -5.94
C TRP A 106 0.73 -2.20 -7.20
N ASP A 107 1.79 -2.78 -7.71
CA ASP A 107 1.72 -3.87 -8.67
C ASP A 107 1.65 -5.18 -7.88
N PHE A 108 0.46 -5.75 -7.82
CA PHE A 108 0.20 -6.94 -7.01
C PHE A 108 0.87 -8.19 -7.59
N ASP A 109 1.10 -8.26 -8.89
CA ASP A 109 1.84 -9.36 -9.51
C ASP A 109 3.31 -9.33 -9.06
N ILE A 110 3.92 -8.15 -9.03
CA ILE A 110 5.29 -7.99 -8.53
C ILE A 110 5.35 -8.30 -7.03
N LEU A 111 4.38 -7.86 -6.24
CA LEU A 111 4.33 -8.18 -4.81
C LEU A 111 4.24 -9.69 -4.59
N ALA A 112 3.31 -10.37 -5.25
CA ALA A 112 3.10 -11.81 -5.10
C ALA A 112 4.29 -12.66 -5.53
N ASN A 113 5.06 -12.19 -6.52
CA ASN A 113 6.21 -12.93 -7.04
C ASN A 113 7.52 -12.70 -6.28
N ASN A 114 7.61 -11.66 -5.43
CA ASN A 114 8.87 -11.28 -4.79
C ASN A 114 8.81 -11.20 -3.27
N PHE A 115 7.64 -11.31 -2.66
CA PHE A 115 7.46 -11.18 -1.21
C PHE A 115 6.54 -12.28 -0.69
N GLU A 116 6.84 -12.79 0.50
CA GLU A 116 6.01 -13.77 1.18
C GLU A 116 4.74 -13.09 1.72
N LEU A 117 3.61 -13.80 1.64
CA LEU A 117 2.31 -13.28 2.06
C LEU A 117 2.30 -12.88 3.54
N ASP A 118 2.89 -13.70 4.41
CA ASP A 118 2.95 -13.44 5.84
C ASP A 118 3.75 -12.17 6.14
N ASP A 119 4.83 -11.92 5.41
CA ASP A 119 5.63 -10.70 5.53
C ASP A 119 4.80 -9.46 5.11
N LEU A 120 4.06 -9.54 4.00
CA LEU A 120 3.20 -8.43 3.55
C LEU A 120 2.11 -8.09 4.58
N LEU A 121 1.50 -9.11 5.18
CA LEU A 121 0.51 -8.93 6.24
C LEU A 121 1.13 -8.31 7.50
N ASP A 122 2.33 -8.75 7.90
CA ASP A 122 3.08 -8.20 9.03
C ASP A 122 3.54 -6.76 8.77
N TRP A 123 3.79 -6.39 7.51
CA TRP A 123 4.19 -5.02 7.13
C TRP A 123 3.01 -4.07 6.95
N GLY A 124 1.79 -4.54 7.16
CA GLY A 124 0.61 -3.69 7.26
C GLY A 124 -0.40 -3.82 6.14
N PHE A 125 -0.14 -4.62 5.10
CA PHE A 125 -1.16 -4.96 4.12
C PHE A 125 -2.32 -5.68 4.81
N ASP A 126 -3.53 -5.49 4.32
CA ASP A 126 -4.65 -6.32 4.73
C ASP A 126 -5.08 -7.29 3.62
N LYS A 127 -5.82 -8.33 4.00
CA LYS A 127 -6.24 -9.38 3.06
C LYS A 127 -7.05 -8.82 1.89
N LYS A 128 -7.82 -7.77 2.15
CA LYS A 128 -8.65 -7.13 1.13
C LYS A 128 -7.81 -6.30 0.16
N GLU A 129 -6.76 -5.60 0.65
CA GLU A 129 -5.83 -4.89 -0.21
C GLU A 129 -5.07 -5.82 -1.14
N LEU A 130 -4.75 -7.03 -0.66
CA LEU A 130 -4.07 -8.08 -1.44
C LEU A 130 -5.05 -8.91 -2.28
N ASP A 131 -6.33 -8.52 -2.32
CA ASP A 131 -7.40 -9.21 -3.05
C ASP A 131 -7.60 -10.68 -2.65
N LEU A 132 -7.11 -11.05 -1.46
CA LEU A 132 -7.17 -12.43 -0.95
C LEU A 132 -8.60 -12.86 -0.60
N ASP A 133 -9.53 -11.92 -0.43
CA ASP A 133 -10.95 -12.22 -0.22
C ASP A 133 -11.60 -12.81 -1.49
N LEU A 134 -11.06 -12.54 -2.67
CA LEU A 134 -11.48 -13.21 -3.92
C LEU A 134 -10.99 -14.67 -3.97
N TRP A 135 -9.91 -14.99 -3.25
CA TRP A 135 -9.40 -16.37 -3.11
C TRP A 135 -9.94 -17.08 -1.87
N ALA A 136 -10.44 -16.33 -0.88
CA ALA A 136 -11.11 -16.85 0.31
C ALA A 136 -12.63 -17.05 0.12
N GLY A 137 -13.21 -16.59 -0.98
CA GLY A 137 -14.50 -17.05 -1.42
C GLY A 137 -14.38 -18.53 -1.73
N ASP A 138 -15.08 -19.37 -0.94
CA ASP A 138 -15.20 -20.82 -1.04
C ASP A 138 -14.32 -21.39 -2.18
N VAL A 139 -13.07 -21.78 -1.86
CA VAL A 139 -12.44 -22.83 -2.67
C VAL A 139 -13.47 -23.92 -2.65
N PRO A 140 -14.14 -24.24 -3.76
CA PRO A 140 -15.06 -25.36 -3.76
C PRO A 140 -14.25 -26.49 -3.17
N GLU A 141 -14.69 -27.02 -2.02
CA GLU A 141 -14.15 -28.21 -1.39
C GLU A 141 -13.78 -29.12 -2.56
N ASP A 142 -12.50 -29.50 -2.68
CA ASP A 142 -11.95 -30.17 -3.87
C ASP A 142 -12.98 -31.17 -4.36
N VAL A 143 -13.73 -30.78 -5.38
CA VAL A 143 -14.85 -31.58 -5.85
C VAL A 143 -14.16 -32.78 -6.45
N GLU A 144 -14.20 -33.90 -5.71
CA GLU A 144 -13.64 -35.17 -6.18
C GLU A 144 -13.97 -35.33 -7.67
N PRO A 145 -13.00 -35.66 -8.51
CA PRO A 145 -13.23 -35.75 -9.95
C PRO A 145 -14.44 -36.62 -10.20
N GLN A 146 -15.50 -36.06 -10.75
CA GLN A 146 -16.75 -36.81 -11.00
C GLN A 146 -16.57 -37.71 -12.24
N ILE A 147 -15.54 -38.55 -12.20
CA ILE A 147 -15.17 -39.44 -13.30
C ILE A 147 -16.33 -40.36 -13.64
N ASP A 148 -17.08 -40.85 -12.62
CA ASP A 148 -18.24 -41.69 -12.79
C ASP A 148 -19.43 -41.03 -13.48
N LYS A 149 -19.43 -39.67 -13.54
CA LYS A 149 -20.46 -38.87 -14.23
C LYS A 149 -19.95 -38.25 -15.52
N ALA A 150 -18.73 -38.52 -15.90
CA ALA A 150 -18.12 -37.89 -17.07
C ALA A 150 -18.91 -38.19 -18.36
N GLU A 151 -19.39 -39.42 -18.52
CA GLU A 151 -20.18 -39.83 -19.67
C GLU A 151 -21.56 -39.17 -19.70
N GLU A 152 -22.24 -39.10 -18.55
CA GLU A 152 -23.53 -38.44 -18.39
C GLU A 152 -23.44 -36.93 -18.66
N LEU A 153 -22.38 -36.28 -18.16
CA LEU A 153 -22.12 -34.87 -18.38
C LEU A 153 -21.74 -34.57 -19.83
N ARG A 154 -20.99 -35.47 -20.47
CA ARG A 154 -20.64 -35.40 -21.89
C ARG A 154 -21.89 -35.42 -22.77
N GLU A 155 -22.80 -36.36 -22.53
CA GLU A 155 -24.07 -36.44 -23.26
C GLU A 155 -24.96 -35.21 -22.99
N LYS A 156 -25.06 -34.80 -21.73
CA LYS A 156 -25.88 -33.67 -21.30
C LYS A 156 -25.46 -32.36 -21.96
N TRP A 157 -24.17 -32.13 -22.10
CA TRP A 157 -23.60 -30.89 -22.63
C TRP A 157 -23.16 -31.02 -24.12
N GLY A 158 -23.32 -32.17 -24.73
CA GLY A 158 -22.95 -32.44 -26.12
C GLY A 158 -21.47 -32.19 -26.40
N VAL A 159 -20.60 -32.59 -25.50
CA VAL A 159 -19.15 -32.35 -25.62
C VAL A 159 -18.52 -33.40 -26.53
N GLU A 160 -17.89 -32.97 -27.61
CA GLU A 160 -17.18 -33.84 -28.57
C GLU A 160 -15.67 -33.58 -28.55
N LEU A 161 -14.92 -34.64 -28.87
CA LEU A 161 -13.45 -34.54 -28.96
C LEU A 161 -13.06 -33.56 -30.08
N GLY A 162 -12.12 -32.67 -29.81
CA GLY A 162 -11.70 -31.60 -30.72
C GLY A 162 -12.55 -30.34 -30.68
N GLN A 163 -13.62 -30.32 -29.89
CA GLN A 163 -14.49 -29.16 -29.75
C GLN A 163 -13.79 -28.01 -29.01
N LEU A 164 -13.84 -26.81 -29.59
CA LEU A 164 -13.25 -25.59 -29.04
C LEU A 164 -14.31 -24.72 -28.39
N TRP A 165 -14.14 -24.46 -27.09
CA TRP A 165 -14.99 -23.60 -26.29
C TRP A 165 -14.35 -22.22 -26.07
N LYS A 166 -15.14 -21.17 -26.14
CA LYS A 166 -14.69 -19.81 -25.82
C LYS A 166 -15.24 -19.37 -24.49
N LEU A 167 -14.35 -19.06 -23.54
CA LEU A 167 -14.65 -18.58 -22.18
C LEU A 167 -14.10 -17.16 -22.01
N GLY A 168 -14.86 -16.16 -22.42
CA GLY A 168 -14.38 -14.78 -22.50
C GLY A 168 -13.24 -14.65 -23.53
N GLU A 169 -12.04 -14.30 -23.07
CA GLU A 169 -10.82 -14.22 -23.91
C GLU A 169 -10.07 -15.56 -24.00
N HIS A 170 -10.39 -16.51 -23.12
CA HIS A 170 -9.75 -17.81 -23.08
C HIS A 170 -10.41 -18.81 -24.01
N ARG A 171 -9.64 -19.80 -24.43
CA ARG A 171 -10.10 -20.91 -25.27
C ARG A 171 -9.76 -22.24 -24.58
N LEU A 172 -10.74 -23.14 -24.54
CA LEU A 172 -10.60 -24.48 -24.01
C LEU A 172 -10.90 -25.48 -25.13
N ILE A 173 -10.01 -26.44 -25.33
CA ILE A 173 -10.23 -27.53 -26.28
C ILE A 173 -10.52 -28.82 -25.51
N CYS A 174 -11.51 -29.58 -25.96
CA CYS A 174 -11.76 -30.92 -25.44
C CYS A 174 -10.89 -31.91 -26.20
N GLY A 175 -9.81 -32.42 -25.54
CA GLY A 175 -8.87 -33.32 -26.17
C GLY A 175 -7.80 -33.82 -25.24
N ASP A 176 -6.95 -34.70 -25.73
CA ASP A 176 -5.77 -35.17 -25.01
C ASP A 176 -4.67 -34.10 -25.14
N CYS A 177 -4.12 -33.62 -24.01
CA CYS A 177 -3.05 -32.62 -23.99
C CYS A 177 -1.72 -33.14 -24.55
N THR A 178 -1.60 -34.47 -24.78
CA THR A 178 -0.42 -35.08 -25.36
C THR A 178 -0.50 -35.19 -26.90
N ASP A 179 -1.68 -35.02 -27.48
CA ASP A 179 -1.86 -34.96 -28.92
C ASP A 179 -1.31 -33.63 -29.48
N LYS A 180 -0.38 -33.73 -30.41
CA LYS A 180 0.12 -32.58 -31.14
C LYS A 180 -0.91 -32.20 -32.20
N ALA A 181 -1.55 -31.00 -32.01
CA ALA A 181 -2.41 -30.42 -33.03
C ALA A 181 -1.64 -30.02 -34.29
#